data_4eccf87123bf868906dd15c4d4c288b9
#
_entry.id   4eccf87123bf868906dd15c4d4c288b9
#
_cell.length_a   1.000
_cell.length_b   1.000
_cell.length_c   1.000
_cell.angle_alpha   90.00
_cell.angle_beta   90.00
_cell.angle_gamma   90.00
#
_symmetry.space_group_name_H-M   'P 1'
#
loop_
_entity.id
_entity.type
_entity.pdbx_description
1 polymer ?
#
loop_
_entity_poly.entity_id
_entity_poly.type
_entity_poly.pdbx_seq_one_letter_code
_entity_poly.pdbx_strand_id
1 'polypeptide(L)'
;MNPIILDERLSAAAELAREALVGREAPVAADVGCDHGFLTAKLLETVPGLTMLASDVSAPSLEKARRLLGARGLSERAKITVADGLCAVDRPVDAVMILGMGAGTILKIVAEGREKIGGAALIVQANVDLPLLRGGLAELGFAIQKEVYCRAAGRHYVTMLARAGEAEMPDERRLMLGACADGVQTAAQYDYLAWQRGVRVREMLLQAGTDTPRAKERLLAGGHELNRIAEAIGMNTCTVSDIERLIGEIAPFELAEEWDNVGLLFGRRNAEVTRVVVALDLTQAAVDKAKALGAQMIVTHHPIMFGAVKRVTDETREGRLMLDMGQAGISHAAAHTNLDAAQGGVNDTLMRVMGAENVRGEGFVRVGDVPEGTTFGQLCARAQKKLHAAVRAFGNAETPVHALGCCSGAGGSEIGEALALGADCFITGEVRHHEALDALDRGCCIIEAGHFETENPVCEVLADALQKAADALQYNVTVFCLKDDPFGR
;
A
#
# COMPACT_ATOMS: atom_id res chain seq x y z
N MET A 1 -7.64 -0.62 44.78
CA MET A 1 -6.69 -0.18 43.73
C MET A 1 -7.35 -0.33 42.40
N ASN A 2 -7.10 0.57 41.46
CA ASN A 2 -7.59 0.41 40.08
C ASN A 2 -6.96 -0.84 39.44
N PRO A 3 -7.71 -1.62 38.64
CA PRO A 3 -7.18 -2.78 37.94
C PRO A 3 -6.05 -2.42 37.00
N ILE A 4 -5.06 -3.32 36.79
CA ILE A 4 -4.04 -3.14 35.76
C ILE A 4 -4.72 -3.27 34.39
N ILE A 5 -4.64 -2.20 33.59
CA ILE A 5 -5.06 -2.18 32.19
C ILE A 5 -3.81 -2.42 31.34
N LEU A 6 -3.78 -3.54 30.63
CA LEU A 6 -2.75 -3.86 29.64
C LEU A 6 -3.17 -3.32 28.27
N ASP A 7 -2.20 -3.00 27.44
CA ASP A 7 -2.45 -2.84 26.00
C ASP A 7 -2.87 -4.18 25.37
N GLU A 8 -3.38 -4.15 24.16
CA GLU A 8 -3.88 -5.34 23.46
C GLU A 8 -2.77 -6.39 23.26
N ARG A 9 -1.51 -5.97 23.07
CA ARG A 9 -0.35 -6.84 22.90
C ARG A 9 -0.06 -7.65 24.18
N LEU A 10 0.03 -6.98 25.31
CA LEU A 10 0.27 -7.62 26.59
C LEU A 10 -0.98 -8.42 27.06
N SER A 11 -2.18 -7.95 26.70
CA SER A 11 -3.42 -8.67 26.96
C SER A 11 -3.46 -10.02 26.24
N ALA A 12 -3.08 -10.06 24.96
CA ALA A 12 -2.97 -11.31 24.20
C ALA A 12 -1.97 -12.30 24.85
N ALA A 13 -0.81 -11.81 25.28
CA ALA A 13 0.17 -12.63 25.96
C ALA A 13 -0.35 -13.14 27.32
N ALA A 14 -1.05 -12.28 28.08
CA ALA A 14 -1.64 -12.67 29.37
C ALA A 14 -2.73 -13.74 29.20
N GLU A 15 -3.54 -13.67 28.14
CA GLU A 15 -4.56 -14.69 27.83
C GLU A 15 -3.93 -16.04 27.50
N LEU A 16 -2.91 -16.06 26.62
CA LEU A 16 -2.19 -17.29 26.28
C LEU A 16 -1.47 -17.89 27.49
N ALA A 17 -0.87 -17.05 28.33
CA ALA A 17 -0.23 -17.51 29.59
C ALA A 17 -1.27 -18.11 30.55
N ARG A 18 -2.42 -17.46 30.73
CA ARG A 18 -3.52 -18.01 31.58
C ARG A 18 -4.04 -19.33 31.03
N GLU A 19 -4.27 -19.43 29.73
CA GLU A 19 -4.69 -20.66 29.04
C GLU A 19 -3.69 -21.81 29.33
N ALA A 20 -2.39 -21.51 29.24
CA ALA A 20 -1.32 -22.48 29.47
C ALA A 20 -1.21 -22.94 30.91
N LEU A 21 -1.67 -22.12 31.90
CA LEU A 21 -1.58 -22.37 33.34
C LEU A 21 -2.86 -22.95 33.95
N VAL A 22 -3.93 -23.08 33.16
CA VAL A 22 -5.21 -23.66 33.65
C VAL A 22 -4.99 -25.08 34.17
N GLY A 23 -5.54 -25.37 35.36
CA GLY A 23 -5.50 -26.70 36.01
C GLY A 23 -4.15 -27.05 36.66
N ARG A 24 -3.21 -26.13 36.75
CA ARG A 24 -1.95 -26.30 37.47
C ARG A 24 -2.14 -25.96 38.96
N GLU A 25 -1.67 -26.83 39.85
CA GLU A 25 -1.56 -26.52 41.26
C GLU A 25 -0.27 -25.73 41.53
N ALA A 26 -0.37 -24.54 42.16
CA ALA A 26 0.76 -23.66 42.46
C ALA A 26 1.68 -23.39 41.23
N PRO A 27 1.14 -22.86 40.12
CA PRO A 27 1.90 -22.67 38.87
C PRO A 27 3.09 -21.73 39.05
N VAL A 28 4.16 -21.99 38.27
CA VAL A 28 5.34 -21.13 38.20
C VAL A 28 5.51 -20.65 36.75
N ALA A 29 5.67 -19.36 36.55
CA ALA A 29 5.94 -18.82 35.22
C ALA A 29 7.13 -17.85 35.19
N ALA A 30 7.80 -17.78 34.06
CA ALA A 30 8.93 -16.86 33.86
C ALA A 30 8.55 -15.76 32.87
N ASP A 31 8.86 -14.51 33.22
CA ASP A 31 8.69 -13.31 32.36
C ASP A 31 10.08 -12.74 32.04
N VAL A 32 10.56 -13.00 30.83
CA VAL A 32 11.91 -12.65 30.36
C VAL A 32 11.87 -11.37 29.56
N GLY A 33 12.60 -10.34 30.04
CA GLY A 33 12.46 -8.96 29.53
C GLY A 33 11.17 -8.31 30.03
N CYS A 34 10.90 -8.47 31.35
CA CYS A 34 9.64 -8.05 31.97
C CYS A 34 9.47 -6.52 32.05
N ASP A 35 10.49 -5.73 31.72
CA ASP A 35 10.51 -4.28 31.75
C ASP A 35 9.90 -3.72 33.05
N HIS A 36 8.80 -3.02 33.00
CA HIS A 36 8.11 -2.42 34.15
C HIS A 36 7.22 -3.41 34.93
N GLY A 37 7.15 -4.69 34.55
CA GLY A 37 6.44 -5.75 35.27
C GLY A 37 4.92 -5.72 35.16
N PHE A 38 4.33 -5.03 34.17
CA PHE A 38 2.87 -4.95 34.01
C PHE A 38 2.24 -6.32 33.74
N LEU A 39 2.85 -7.13 32.85
CA LEU A 39 2.37 -8.46 32.54
C LEU A 39 2.49 -9.37 33.77
N THR A 40 3.66 -9.36 34.42
CA THR A 40 3.91 -10.09 35.70
C THR A 40 2.86 -9.76 36.75
N ALA A 41 2.58 -8.48 37.00
CA ALA A 41 1.60 -8.04 37.99
C ALA A 41 0.18 -8.47 37.60
N LYS A 42 -0.20 -8.35 36.34
CA LYS A 42 -1.53 -8.78 35.85
C LYS A 42 -1.76 -10.28 36.03
N LEU A 43 -0.77 -11.09 35.68
CA LEU A 43 -0.85 -12.54 35.84
C LEU A 43 -0.95 -12.93 37.32
N LEU A 44 -0.18 -12.30 38.21
CA LEU A 44 -0.27 -12.52 39.66
C LEU A 44 -1.63 -12.15 40.25
N GLU A 45 -2.31 -11.11 39.70
CA GLU A 45 -3.66 -10.73 40.13
C GLU A 45 -4.73 -11.71 39.63
N THR A 46 -4.52 -12.33 38.46
CA THR A 46 -5.57 -13.07 37.77
C THR A 46 -5.42 -14.60 37.81
N VAL A 47 -4.23 -15.11 38.15
CA VAL A 47 -3.96 -16.56 38.28
C VAL A 47 -3.72 -16.91 39.73
N PRO A 48 -4.65 -17.65 40.36
CA PRO A 48 -4.49 -18.07 41.76
C PRO A 48 -3.25 -18.95 41.97
N GLY A 49 -2.53 -18.74 43.07
CA GLY A 49 -1.36 -19.54 43.43
C GLY A 49 -0.12 -19.36 42.55
N LEU A 50 -0.17 -18.52 41.53
CA LEU A 50 0.95 -18.30 40.64
C LEU A 50 2.15 -17.68 41.35
N THR A 51 3.34 -18.19 41.05
CA THR A 51 4.65 -17.58 41.37
C THR A 51 5.32 -17.15 40.09
N MET A 52 5.89 -15.92 40.05
CA MET A 52 6.55 -15.37 38.88
C MET A 52 8.07 -15.24 39.08
N LEU A 53 8.83 -15.67 38.07
CA LEU A 53 10.27 -15.41 37.94
C LEU A 53 10.42 -14.32 36.88
N ALA A 54 10.54 -13.07 37.30
CA ALA A 54 10.63 -11.93 36.37
C ALA A 54 12.09 -11.46 36.24
N SER A 55 12.57 -11.30 35.01
CA SER A 55 13.93 -10.86 34.73
C SER A 55 14.00 -9.82 33.61
N ASP A 56 14.99 -8.96 33.71
CA ASP A 56 15.39 -8.01 32.68
C ASP A 56 16.88 -7.71 32.81
N VAL A 57 17.54 -7.32 31.75
CA VAL A 57 18.93 -6.84 31.78
C VAL A 57 19.03 -5.42 32.34
N SER A 58 17.93 -4.65 32.32
CA SER A 58 17.83 -3.27 32.78
C SER A 58 17.46 -3.21 34.27
N ALA A 59 18.44 -2.98 35.13
CA ALA A 59 18.19 -2.75 36.56
C ALA A 59 17.21 -1.58 36.83
N PRO A 60 17.23 -0.44 36.10
CA PRO A 60 16.25 0.63 36.28
C PRO A 60 14.80 0.20 35.95
N SER A 61 14.58 -0.65 34.93
CA SER A 61 13.26 -1.19 34.60
C SER A 61 12.76 -2.09 35.73
N LEU A 62 13.59 -2.96 36.23
CA LEU A 62 13.27 -3.86 37.35
C LEU A 62 12.93 -3.12 38.64
N GLU A 63 13.55 -1.96 38.90
CA GLU A 63 13.18 -1.16 40.05
C GLU A 63 11.73 -0.62 39.95
N LYS A 64 11.28 -0.28 38.74
CA LYS A 64 9.88 0.11 38.51
C LYS A 64 8.95 -1.09 38.71
N ALA A 65 9.35 -2.29 38.23
CA ALA A 65 8.59 -3.53 38.46
C ALA A 65 8.49 -3.84 39.96
N ARG A 66 9.56 -3.72 40.74
CA ARG A 66 9.53 -3.92 42.23
C ARG A 66 8.55 -2.96 42.88
N ARG A 67 8.57 -1.69 42.53
CA ARG A 67 7.65 -0.65 43.06
C ARG A 67 6.20 -1.01 42.72
N LEU A 68 5.93 -1.40 41.47
CA LEU A 68 4.62 -1.78 41.03
C LEU A 68 4.07 -2.97 41.86
N LEU A 69 4.86 -4.04 41.99
CA LEU A 69 4.49 -5.22 42.71
C LEU A 69 4.34 -4.97 44.23
N GLY A 70 5.24 -4.17 44.81
CA GLY A 70 5.16 -3.76 46.21
C GLY A 70 3.91 -2.95 46.52
N ALA A 71 3.58 -1.97 45.69
CA ALA A 71 2.36 -1.18 45.83
C ALA A 71 1.07 -2.00 45.75
N ARG A 72 1.13 -3.19 45.11
CA ARG A 72 -0.01 -4.10 44.94
C ARG A 72 -0.02 -5.29 45.89
N GLY A 73 0.97 -5.39 46.80
CA GLY A 73 1.06 -6.52 47.74
C GLY A 73 1.40 -7.85 47.06
N LEU A 74 2.07 -7.82 45.89
CA LEU A 74 2.37 -9.01 45.08
C LEU A 74 3.84 -9.48 45.21
N SER A 75 4.67 -8.77 45.98
CA SER A 75 6.10 -9.03 46.08
C SER A 75 6.46 -10.43 46.53
N GLU A 76 5.68 -11.04 47.46
CA GLU A 76 5.93 -12.38 47.99
C GLU A 76 5.80 -13.49 46.92
N ARG A 77 5.08 -13.19 45.82
CA ARG A 77 4.84 -14.17 44.75
C ARG A 77 5.68 -13.88 43.50
N ALA A 78 6.62 -12.90 43.57
CA ALA A 78 7.47 -12.54 42.47
C ALA A 78 8.95 -12.51 42.86
N LYS A 79 9.78 -13.29 42.17
CA LYS A 79 11.25 -13.19 42.25
C LYS A 79 11.72 -12.32 41.07
N ILE A 80 12.28 -11.13 41.41
CA ILE A 80 12.76 -10.19 40.40
C ILE A 80 14.29 -10.20 40.36
N THR A 81 14.88 -10.52 39.23
CA THR A 81 16.33 -10.73 39.08
C THR A 81 16.88 -9.98 37.87
N VAL A 82 17.98 -9.24 38.02
CA VAL A 82 18.74 -8.74 36.86
C VAL A 82 19.44 -9.92 36.22
N ALA A 83 19.04 -10.29 35.01
CA ALA A 83 19.58 -11.44 34.31
C ALA A 83 19.37 -11.34 32.80
N ASP A 84 20.26 -11.94 32.02
CA ASP A 84 20.10 -12.11 30.59
C ASP A 84 19.36 -13.41 30.27
N GLY A 85 18.39 -13.32 29.37
CA GLY A 85 17.59 -14.45 28.93
C GLY A 85 16.99 -15.27 30.08
N LEU A 86 17.11 -16.58 30.01
CA LEU A 86 16.59 -17.54 31.00
C LEU A 86 17.54 -17.77 32.18
N CYS A 87 18.57 -16.98 32.38
CA CYS A 87 19.52 -17.21 33.51
C CYS A 87 18.84 -17.11 34.89
N ALA A 88 17.77 -16.30 35.00
CA ALA A 88 16.99 -16.18 36.25
C ALA A 88 16.11 -17.38 36.58
N VAL A 89 15.89 -18.30 35.64
CA VAL A 89 15.07 -19.52 35.85
C VAL A 89 15.92 -20.57 36.57
N ASP A 90 15.61 -20.78 37.84
CA ASP A 90 16.34 -21.66 38.78
C ASP A 90 15.53 -22.90 39.23
N ARG A 91 14.34 -23.06 38.71
CA ARG A 91 13.41 -24.19 39.00
C ARG A 91 12.54 -24.50 37.81
N PRO A 92 11.87 -25.64 37.76
CA PRO A 92 10.88 -25.96 36.73
C PRO A 92 9.80 -24.87 36.65
N VAL A 93 9.38 -24.52 35.44
CA VAL A 93 8.33 -23.55 35.14
C VAL A 93 7.23 -24.21 34.30
N ASP A 94 6.01 -23.69 34.36
CA ASP A 94 4.86 -24.15 33.57
C ASP A 94 4.67 -23.27 32.30
N ALA A 95 5.13 -22.01 32.34
CA ALA A 95 5.10 -21.10 31.22
C ALA A 95 6.32 -20.17 31.20
N VAL A 96 6.78 -19.83 29.99
CA VAL A 96 7.84 -18.85 29.74
C VAL A 96 7.31 -17.82 28.76
N MET A 97 7.40 -16.53 29.09
CA MET A 97 7.05 -15.41 28.24
C MET A 97 8.31 -14.67 27.79
N ILE A 98 8.46 -14.42 26.47
CA ILE A 98 9.56 -13.65 25.89
C ILE A 98 8.92 -12.71 24.83
N LEU A 99 8.75 -11.44 25.17
CA LEU A 99 7.94 -10.51 24.38
C LEU A 99 8.72 -9.25 24.03
N GLY A 100 8.36 -8.60 22.90
CA GLY A 100 8.85 -7.28 22.53
C GLY A 100 10.27 -7.23 22.00
N MET A 101 10.83 -8.36 21.55
CA MET A 101 12.19 -8.49 21.03
C MET A 101 12.19 -8.79 19.52
N GLY A 102 13.36 -8.78 18.86
CA GLY A 102 13.52 -9.30 17.51
C GLY A 102 13.49 -10.84 17.48
N ALA A 103 13.04 -11.45 16.38
CA ALA A 103 12.96 -12.91 16.23
C ALA A 103 14.30 -13.60 16.56
N GLY A 104 15.41 -13.11 16.03
CA GLY A 104 16.75 -13.68 16.30
C GLY A 104 17.14 -13.65 17.77
N THR A 105 16.77 -12.59 18.51
CA THR A 105 17.02 -12.51 19.97
C THR A 105 16.18 -13.53 20.73
N ILE A 106 14.90 -13.66 20.38
CA ILE A 106 14.01 -14.66 20.99
C ILE A 106 14.55 -16.07 20.78
N LEU A 107 14.89 -16.40 19.52
CA LEU A 107 15.43 -17.71 19.17
C LEU A 107 16.75 -18.03 19.89
N LYS A 108 17.64 -17.05 20.04
CA LYS A 108 18.86 -17.19 20.83
C LYS A 108 18.54 -17.54 22.29
N ILE A 109 17.65 -16.77 22.93
CA ILE A 109 17.24 -17.01 24.33
C ILE A 109 16.62 -18.40 24.47
N VAL A 110 15.77 -18.81 23.54
CA VAL A 110 15.12 -20.14 23.53
C VAL A 110 16.16 -21.25 23.36
N ALA A 111 17.11 -21.11 22.42
CA ALA A 111 18.14 -22.10 22.18
C ALA A 111 19.06 -22.29 23.40
N GLU A 112 19.56 -21.17 23.96
CA GLU A 112 20.45 -21.20 25.14
C GLU A 112 19.72 -21.68 26.42
N GLY A 113 18.41 -21.44 26.51
CA GLY A 113 17.61 -21.82 27.66
C GLY A 113 16.75 -23.07 27.48
N ARG A 114 16.99 -23.87 26.44
CA ARG A 114 16.15 -25.03 26.07
C ARG A 114 15.86 -25.98 27.19
N GLU A 115 16.86 -26.33 28.01
CA GLU A 115 16.74 -27.24 29.17
C GLU A 115 15.87 -26.60 30.25
N LYS A 116 15.97 -25.30 30.47
CA LYS A 116 15.18 -24.59 31.52
C LYS A 116 13.72 -24.42 31.13
N ILE A 117 13.44 -24.30 29.82
CA ILE A 117 12.06 -24.31 29.31
C ILE A 117 11.44 -25.70 29.50
N GLY A 118 12.19 -26.76 29.17
CA GLY A 118 11.71 -28.14 29.33
C GLY A 118 10.36 -28.36 28.63
N GLY A 119 9.34 -28.77 29.37
CA GLY A 119 7.96 -28.98 28.90
C GLY A 119 7.03 -27.78 29.13
N ALA A 120 7.54 -26.63 29.54
CA ALA A 120 6.73 -25.44 29.74
C ALA A 120 6.10 -24.93 28.43
N ALA A 121 4.98 -24.24 28.57
CA ALA A 121 4.43 -23.45 27.46
C ALA A 121 5.35 -22.24 27.17
N LEU A 122 5.67 -22.04 25.93
CA LEU A 122 6.47 -20.90 25.45
C LEU A 122 5.55 -19.87 24.77
N ILE A 123 5.44 -18.69 25.35
CA ILE A 123 4.67 -17.57 24.81
C ILE A 123 5.66 -16.54 24.28
N VAL A 124 5.67 -16.31 22.96
CA VAL A 124 6.62 -15.39 22.31
C VAL A 124 5.91 -14.35 21.46
N GLN A 125 6.48 -13.16 21.43
CA GLN A 125 6.03 -12.10 20.52
C GLN A 125 7.26 -11.37 19.97
N ALA A 126 7.49 -11.50 18.65
CA ALA A 126 8.55 -10.74 17.95
C ALA A 126 7.99 -9.45 17.35
N ASN A 127 8.82 -8.41 17.41
CA ASN A 127 8.49 -7.12 16.78
C ASN A 127 8.71 -7.15 15.27
N VAL A 128 9.57 -8.03 14.76
CA VAL A 128 9.94 -8.17 13.35
C VAL A 128 10.27 -9.62 13.04
N ASP A 129 10.18 -9.97 11.74
CA ASP A 129 10.66 -11.23 11.19
C ASP A 129 9.95 -12.49 11.74
N LEU A 130 8.61 -12.49 11.64
CA LEU A 130 7.79 -13.62 12.06
C LEU A 130 8.10 -14.92 11.30
N PRO A 131 8.42 -14.92 9.98
CA PRO A 131 8.85 -16.12 9.29
C PRO A 131 10.08 -16.78 9.93
N LEU A 132 11.10 -15.98 10.28
CA LEU A 132 12.27 -16.48 11.00
C LEU A 132 11.92 -17.06 12.36
N LEU A 133 11.01 -16.39 13.10
CA LEU A 133 10.57 -16.91 14.42
C LEU A 133 9.86 -18.25 14.27
N ARG A 134 8.92 -18.39 13.32
CA ARG A 134 8.19 -19.64 13.08
C ARG A 134 9.12 -20.81 12.71
N GLY A 135 10.01 -20.57 11.75
CA GLY A 135 10.99 -21.58 11.32
C GLY A 135 11.96 -21.97 12.43
N GLY A 136 12.54 -20.99 13.10
CA GLY A 136 13.49 -21.23 14.19
C GLY A 136 12.88 -21.94 15.41
N LEU A 137 11.60 -21.67 15.73
CA LEU A 137 10.91 -22.44 16.78
C LEU A 137 10.74 -23.89 16.38
N ALA A 138 10.38 -24.19 15.14
CA ALA A 138 10.28 -25.56 14.63
C ALA A 138 11.64 -26.26 14.64
N GLU A 139 12.71 -25.61 14.19
CA GLU A 139 14.10 -26.12 14.26
C GLU A 139 14.54 -26.45 15.69
N LEU A 140 14.10 -25.65 16.66
CA LEU A 140 14.34 -25.87 18.08
C LEU A 140 13.40 -26.91 18.72
N GLY A 141 12.52 -27.56 17.94
CA GLY A 141 11.58 -28.57 18.42
C GLY A 141 10.43 -28.00 19.23
N PHE A 142 9.94 -26.81 18.88
CA PHE A 142 8.73 -26.21 19.45
C PHE A 142 7.63 -26.13 18.39
N ALA A 143 6.52 -26.82 18.63
CA ALA A 143 5.32 -26.74 17.79
C ALA A 143 4.47 -25.54 18.21
N ILE A 144 4.17 -24.63 17.28
CA ILE A 144 3.25 -23.51 17.49
C ILE A 144 1.83 -24.08 17.53
N GLN A 145 1.15 -23.90 18.66
CA GLN A 145 -0.22 -24.37 18.89
C GLN A 145 -1.26 -23.29 18.58
N LYS A 146 -0.90 -22.01 18.78
CA LYS A 146 -1.84 -20.90 18.63
C LYS A 146 -1.10 -19.61 18.31
N GLU A 147 -1.69 -18.80 17.45
CA GLU A 147 -1.27 -17.42 17.18
C GLU A 147 -2.44 -16.48 17.46
N VAL A 148 -2.19 -15.41 18.19
CA VAL A 148 -3.14 -14.35 18.48
C VAL A 148 -2.68 -13.06 17.82
N TYR A 149 -3.55 -12.48 17.02
CA TYR A 149 -3.31 -11.26 16.26
C TYR A 149 -3.99 -10.08 16.96
N CYS A 150 -3.29 -8.97 17.10
CA CYS A 150 -3.86 -7.76 17.69
C CYS A 150 -3.21 -6.49 17.12
N ARG A 151 -3.84 -5.36 17.38
CA ARG A 151 -3.32 -4.04 17.05
C ARG A 151 -3.24 -3.18 18.32
N ALA A 152 -2.04 -2.69 18.63
CA ALA A 152 -1.79 -1.83 19.78
C ALA A 152 -0.95 -0.60 19.34
N ALA A 153 -1.31 0.58 19.81
CA ALA A 153 -0.63 1.84 19.47
C ALA A 153 -0.33 2.02 17.95
N GLY A 154 -1.28 1.64 17.10
CA GLY A 154 -1.18 1.75 15.64
C GLY A 154 -0.31 0.69 14.95
N ARG A 155 0.24 -0.27 15.69
CA ARG A 155 1.07 -1.37 15.18
C ARG A 155 0.38 -2.70 15.31
N HIS A 156 0.64 -3.61 14.37
CA HIS A 156 0.15 -4.98 14.41
C HIS A 156 1.16 -5.90 15.10
N TYR A 157 0.64 -6.84 15.90
CA TYR A 157 1.44 -7.80 16.65
C TYR A 157 0.85 -9.20 16.51
N VAL A 158 1.72 -10.21 16.53
CA VAL A 158 1.35 -11.63 16.59
C VAL A 158 2.06 -12.23 17.80
N THR A 159 1.27 -12.77 18.71
CA THR A 159 1.75 -13.50 19.89
C THR A 159 1.50 -14.99 19.69
N MET A 160 2.52 -15.81 19.89
CA MET A 160 2.51 -17.24 19.63
C MET A 160 2.59 -18.02 20.94
N LEU A 161 1.78 -19.08 21.06
CA LEU A 161 1.91 -20.12 22.06
C LEU A 161 2.53 -21.35 21.40
N ALA A 162 3.67 -21.79 21.88
CA ALA A 162 4.37 -22.98 21.39
C ALA A 162 4.68 -23.95 22.54
N ARG A 163 4.84 -25.23 22.25
CA ARG A 163 5.27 -26.26 23.18
C ARG A 163 6.34 -27.14 22.57
N ALA A 164 7.21 -27.67 23.45
CA ALA A 164 8.18 -28.69 23.05
C ALA A 164 7.45 -29.96 22.59
N GLY A 165 7.88 -30.52 21.47
CA GLY A 165 7.31 -31.71 20.85
C GLY A 165 7.78 -31.94 19.44
N GLU A 166 7.19 -32.92 18.75
CA GLU A 166 7.40 -33.07 17.32
C GLU A 166 6.87 -31.83 16.57
N ALA A 167 7.76 -31.06 15.99
CA ALA A 167 7.46 -29.88 15.20
C ALA A 167 7.85 -30.17 13.74
N GLU A 168 6.85 -30.20 12.87
CA GLU A 168 7.12 -30.21 11.44
C GLU A 168 7.60 -28.82 11.01
N MET A 169 8.60 -28.79 10.11
CA MET A 169 9.04 -27.53 9.53
C MET A 169 7.88 -26.93 8.71
N PRO A 170 7.44 -25.71 9.02
CA PRO A 170 6.38 -25.07 8.25
C PRO A 170 6.81 -24.85 6.79
N ASP A 171 5.88 -25.08 5.86
CA ASP A 171 6.08 -24.68 4.47
C ASP A 171 6.19 -23.16 4.33
N GLU A 172 6.59 -22.69 3.13
CA GLU A 172 6.78 -21.27 2.87
C GLU A 172 5.51 -20.45 3.13
N ARG A 173 4.31 -21.00 2.83
CA ARG A 173 3.03 -20.35 3.08
C ARG A 173 2.77 -20.19 4.58
N ARG A 174 2.98 -21.23 5.38
CA ARG A 174 2.84 -21.18 6.84
C ARG A 174 3.92 -20.33 7.51
N LEU A 175 5.15 -20.33 7.02
CA LEU A 175 6.19 -19.41 7.50
C LEU A 175 5.74 -17.96 7.36
N MET A 176 5.18 -17.61 6.20
CA MET A 176 4.74 -16.26 5.91
C MET A 176 3.44 -15.87 6.64
N LEU A 177 2.38 -16.68 6.52
CA LEU A 177 1.02 -16.34 6.94
C LEU A 177 0.67 -16.84 8.35
N GLY A 178 1.45 -17.78 8.91
CA GLY A 178 1.16 -18.42 10.19
C GLY A 178 -0.20 -19.10 10.21
N ALA A 179 -0.98 -18.85 11.25
CA ALA A 179 -2.33 -19.40 11.39
C ALA A 179 -3.29 -18.96 10.28
N CYS A 180 -2.99 -17.89 9.55
CA CYS A 180 -3.80 -17.45 8.40
C CYS A 180 -3.56 -18.27 7.12
N ALA A 181 -2.59 -19.21 7.11
CA ALA A 181 -2.30 -20.04 5.94
C ALA A 181 -3.49 -20.91 5.50
N ASP A 182 -4.36 -21.29 6.44
CA ASP A 182 -5.57 -22.08 6.19
C ASP A 182 -6.83 -21.19 6.01
N GLY A 183 -6.64 -19.88 5.82
CA GLY A 183 -7.68 -18.88 5.72
C GLY A 183 -7.87 -18.05 6.99
N VAL A 184 -8.50 -16.89 6.84
CA VAL A 184 -8.76 -15.94 7.92
C VAL A 184 -9.96 -16.42 8.76
N GLN A 185 -9.78 -16.49 10.08
CA GLN A 185 -10.81 -16.93 11.03
C GLN A 185 -11.36 -15.76 11.87
N THR A 186 -10.63 -14.64 11.95
CA THR A 186 -10.98 -13.49 12.81
C THR A 186 -10.75 -12.17 12.11
N ALA A 187 -11.49 -11.12 12.54
CA ALA A 187 -11.29 -9.77 12.04
C ALA A 187 -9.85 -9.25 12.28
N ALA A 188 -9.21 -9.63 13.39
CA ALA A 188 -7.83 -9.24 13.68
C ALA A 188 -6.80 -9.86 12.70
N GLN A 189 -7.04 -11.11 12.28
CA GLN A 189 -6.24 -11.75 11.23
C GLN A 189 -6.42 -11.07 9.88
N TYR A 190 -7.66 -10.73 9.52
CA TYR A 190 -7.95 -9.98 8.30
C TYR A 190 -7.23 -8.62 8.30
N ASP A 191 -7.38 -7.83 9.37
CA ASP A 191 -6.76 -6.52 9.52
C ASP A 191 -5.22 -6.59 9.44
N TYR A 192 -4.63 -7.63 10.04
CA TYR A 192 -3.19 -7.89 9.95
C TYR A 192 -2.74 -8.18 8.52
N LEU A 193 -3.44 -9.07 7.79
CA LEU A 193 -3.08 -9.42 6.41
C LEU A 193 -3.33 -8.26 5.45
N ALA A 194 -4.41 -7.51 5.62
CA ALA A 194 -4.68 -6.30 4.84
C ALA A 194 -3.58 -5.24 5.05
N TRP A 195 -3.11 -5.05 6.28
CA TRP A 195 -1.96 -4.22 6.57
C TRP A 195 -0.68 -4.73 5.92
N GLN A 196 -0.38 -6.03 6.01
CA GLN A 196 0.78 -6.64 5.34
C GLN A 196 0.74 -6.44 3.83
N ARG A 197 -0.44 -6.63 3.20
CA ARG A 197 -0.63 -6.35 1.77
C ARG A 197 -0.25 -4.90 1.44
N GLY A 198 -0.74 -3.94 2.21
CA GLY A 198 -0.40 -2.52 2.03
C GLY A 198 1.09 -2.20 2.22
N VAL A 199 1.78 -2.87 3.16
CA VAL A 199 3.24 -2.74 3.33
C VAL A 199 3.96 -3.27 2.08
N ARG A 200 3.57 -4.45 1.60
CA ARG A 200 4.21 -5.09 0.45
C ARG A 200 4.04 -4.29 -0.83
N VAL A 201 2.85 -3.74 -1.07
CA VAL A 201 2.59 -2.84 -2.21
C VAL A 201 3.52 -1.62 -2.17
N ARG A 202 3.65 -0.97 -0.99
CA ARG A 202 4.56 0.18 -0.85
C ARG A 202 6.03 -0.19 -1.09
N GLU A 203 6.49 -1.33 -0.60
CA GLU A 203 7.85 -1.82 -0.85
C GLU A 203 8.10 -2.07 -2.34
N MET A 204 7.14 -2.67 -3.04
CA MET A 204 7.23 -2.89 -4.49
C MET A 204 7.27 -1.56 -5.25
N LEU A 205 6.46 -0.57 -4.88
CA LEU A 205 6.51 0.76 -5.48
C LEU A 205 7.88 1.42 -5.34
N LEU A 206 8.50 1.33 -4.16
CA LEU A 206 9.85 1.86 -3.92
C LEU A 206 10.93 1.15 -4.75
N GLN A 207 10.79 -0.16 -4.97
CA GLN A 207 11.73 -0.94 -5.78
C GLN A 207 11.49 -0.78 -7.28
N ALA A 208 10.29 -0.41 -7.66
CA ALA A 208 9.86 -0.35 -9.06
C ALA A 208 10.68 0.62 -9.92
N GLY A 209 11.31 1.65 -9.35
CA GLY A 209 12.24 2.58 -10.04
C GLY A 209 13.69 2.09 -10.17
N THR A 210 14.02 0.91 -9.61
CA THR A 210 15.41 0.44 -9.53
C THR A 210 15.65 -0.72 -10.48
N ASP A 211 16.51 -0.55 -11.49
CA ASP A 211 16.86 -1.62 -12.44
C ASP A 211 18.13 -2.39 -12.01
N THR A 212 18.01 -3.14 -10.91
CA THR A 212 19.06 -4.07 -10.46
C THR A 212 18.51 -5.48 -10.34
N PRO A 213 19.36 -6.53 -10.52
CA PRO A 213 18.92 -7.92 -10.34
C PRO A 213 18.25 -8.17 -9.00
N ARG A 214 18.76 -7.55 -7.92
CA ARG A 214 18.19 -7.65 -6.58
C ARG A 214 16.82 -6.98 -6.45
N ALA A 215 16.58 -5.87 -7.14
CA ALA A 215 15.27 -5.23 -7.15
C ALA A 215 14.24 -6.08 -7.90
N LYS A 216 14.62 -6.64 -9.05
CA LYS A 216 13.78 -7.57 -9.83
C LYS A 216 13.39 -8.82 -9.03
N GLU A 217 14.33 -9.42 -8.32
CA GLU A 217 14.07 -10.56 -7.44
C GLU A 217 13.09 -10.21 -6.31
N ARG A 218 13.26 -9.05 -5.66
CA ARG A 218 12.36 -8.56 -4.62
C ARG A 218 10.94 -8.26 -5.15
N LEU A 219 10.82 -7.70 -6.35
CA LEU A 219 9.53 -7.44 -6.98
C LEU A 219 8.79 -8.75 -7.28
N LEU A 220 9.48 -9.77 -7.79
CA LEU A 220 8.92 -11.09 -8.01
C LEU A 220 8.46 -11.73 -6.70
N ALA A 221 9.33 -11.76 -5.69
CA ALA A 221 8.99 -12.29 -4.35
C ALA A 221 7.79 -11.56 -3.76
N GLY A 222 7.78 -10.23 -3.80
CA GLY A 222 6.65 -9.40 -3.34
C GLY A 222 5.34 -9.73 -4.05
N GLY A 223 5.39 -9.99 -5.36
CA GLY A 223 4.22 -10.42 -6.13
C GLY A 223 3.66 -11.77 -5.69
N HIS A 224 4.51 -12.75 -5.41
CA HIS A 224 4.08 -14.06 -4.87
C HIS A 224 3.46 -13.92 -3.47
N GLU A 225 4.06 -13.08 -2.62
CA GLU A 225 3.52 -12.82 -1.29
C GLU A 225 2.15 -12.14 -1.34
N LEU A 226 1.95 -11.15 -2.23
CA LEU A 226 0.65 -10.51 -2.43
C LEU A 226 -0.44 -11.53 -2.83
N ASN A 227 -0.13 -12.44 -3.75
CA ASN A 227 -1.08 -13.47 -4.17
C ASN A 227 -1.44 -14.42 -3.00
N ARG A 228 -0.47 -14.86 -2.21
CA ARG A 228 -0.71 -15.69 -1.02
C ARG A 228 -1.57 -15.00 0.02
N ILE A 229 -1.35 -13.70 0.26
CA ILE A 229 -2.19 -12.90 1.16
C ILE A 229 -3.61 -12.82 0.61
N ALA A 230 -3.76 -12.50 -0.67
CA ALA A 230 -5.07 -12.39 -1.32
C ALA A 230 -5.88 -13.69 -1.23
N GLU A 231 -5.26 -14.83 -1.50
CA GLU A 231 -5.88 -16.14 -1.34
C GLU A 231 -6.33 -16.38 0.12
N ALA A 232 -5.47 -16.03 1.10
CA ALA A 232 -5.78 -16.23 2.52
C ALA A 232 -6.96 -15.39 3.00
N ILE A 233 -7.12 -14.16 2.47
CA ILE A 233 -8.27 -13.29 2.80
C ILE A 233 -9.48 -13.49 1.89
N GLY A 234 -9.40 -14.43 0.92
CA GLY A 234 -10.52 -14.79 0.05
C GLY A 234 -10.86 -13.75 -1.01
N MET A 235 -9.85 -13.08 -1.59
CA MET A 235 -10.09 -12.13 -2.70
C MET A 235 -10.50 -12.84 -3.98
N ASN A 236 -11.33 -12.18 -4.77
CA ASN A 236 -11.84 -12.70 -6.04
C ASN A 236 -10.77 -12.62 -7.14
N THR A 237 -10.80 -13.56 -8.07
CA THR A 237 -10.02 -13.48 -9.31
C THR A 237 -10.53 -12.31 -10.16
N CYS A 238 -9.61 -11.58 -10.76
CA CYS A 238 -9.89 -10.49 -11.69
C CYS A 238 -9.35 -10.84 -13.08
N THR A 239 -10.08 -10.44 -14.13
CA THR A 239 -9.67 -10.64 -15.52
C THR A 239 -9.44 -9.30 -16.23
N VAL A 240 -8.82 -9.36 -17.42
CA VAL A 240 -8.68 -8.19 -18.31
C VAL A 240 -10.04 -7.56 -18.60
N SER A 241 -11.09 -8.38 -18.81
CA SER A 241 -12.46 -7.91 -19.07
C SER A 241 -13.06 -7.18 -17.85
N ASP A 242 -12.71 -7.61 -16.63
CA ASP A 242 -13.14 -6.92 -15.41
C ASP A 242 -12.48 -5.53 -15.29
N ILE A 243 -11.18 -5.43 -15.59
CA ILE A 243 -10.51 -4.12 -15.60
C ILE A 243 -11.08 -3.22 -16.69
N GLU A 244 -11.33 -3.73 -17.90
CA GLU A 244 -11.97 -2.95 -18.96
C GLU A 244 -13.34 -2.43 -18.53
N ARG A 245 -14.17 -3.26 -17.89
CA ARG A 245 -15.45 -2.84 -17.32
C ARG A 245 -15.29 -1.74 -16.28
N LEU A 246 -14.33 -1.87 -15.36
CA LEU A 246 -14.05 -0.84 -14.36
C LEU A 246 -13.59 0.49 -14.98
N ILE A 247 -12.80 0.44 -16.06
CA ILE A 247 -12.45 1.64 -16.85
C ILE A 247 -13.73 2.29 -17.40
N GLY A 248 -14.64 1.51 -17.99
CA GLY A 248 -15.89 2.03 -18.50
C GLY A 248 -16.85 2.57 -17.43
N GLU A 249 -16.77 2.09 -16.19
CA GLU A 249 -17.51 2.65 -15.05
C GLU A 249 -16.93 3.99 -14.57
N ILE A 250 -15.60 4.17 -14.68
CA ILE A 250 -14.89 5.41 -14.32
C ILE A 250 -15.05 6.46 -15.44
N ALA A 251 -14.86 6.05 -16.67
CA ALA A 251 -14.93 6.86 -17.87
C ALA A 251 -15.74 6.12 -18.95
N PRO A 252 -17.06 6.33 -19.00
CA PRO A 252 -17.95 5.64 -19.95
C PRO A 252 -17.44 5.71 -21.39
N PHE A 253 -17.36 4.57 -22.06
CA PHE A 253 -16.80 4.51 -23.42
C PHE A 253 -17.64 5.26 -24.44
N GLU A 254 -18.93 5.48 -24.13
CA GLU A 254 -19.85 6.28 -24.95
C GLU A 254 -19.52 7.76 -24.99
N LEU A 255 -18.65 8.24 -24.08
CA LEU A 255 -18.15 9.61 -24.07
C LEU A 255 -16.99 9.83 -25.05
N ALA A 256 -16.44 8.75 -25.61
CA ALA A 256 -15.34 8.86 -26.56
C ALA A 256 -15.82 9.46 -27.90
N GLU A 257 -14.93 10.20 -28.54
CA GLU A 257 -15.15 10.69 -29.89
C GLU A 257 -15.25 9.51 -30.90
N GLU A 258 -16.05 9.65 -31.95
CA GLU A 258 -16.30 8.59 -32.94
C GLU A 258 -15.00 8.13 -33.67
N TRP A 259 -14.01 8.98 -33.79
CA TRP A 259 -12.73 8.67 -34.42
C TRP A 259 -11.73 7.99 -33.47
N ASP A 260 -12.01 7.99 -32.15
CA ASP A 260 -11.10 7.51 -31.13
C ASP A 260 -11.13 5.98 -30.98
N ASN A 261 -10.13 5.44 -30.29
CA ASN A 261 -9.98 4.02 -30.07
C ASN A 261 -9.69 3.73 -28.59
N VAL A 262 -10.76 3.50 -27.83
CA VAL A 262 -10.71 3.31 -26.38
C VAL A 262 -11.12 1.87 -25.99
N GLY A 263 -10.87 1.48 -24.74
CA GLY A 263 -11.12 0.14 -24.23
C GLY A 263 -9.95 -0.80 -24.45
N LEU A 264 -10.21 -2.11 -24.54
CA LEU A 264 -9.17 -3.13 -24.73
C LEU A 264 -8.66 -3.11 -26.17
N LEU A 265 -7.43 -2.68 -26.35
CA LEU A 265 -6.78 -2.57 -27.67
C LEU A 265 -5.91 -3.77 -28.01
N PHE A 266 -5.34 -4.45 -27.02
CA PHE A 266 -4.44 -5.59 -27.22
C PHE A 266 -4.52 -6.56 -26.05
N GLY A 267 -4.58 -7.87 -26.34
CA GLY A 267 -4.50 -8.91 -25.31
C GLY A 267 -5.71 -9.86 -25.30
N ARG A 268 -5.85 -10.60 -24.21
CA ARG A 268 -6.87 -11.64 -24.03
C ARG A 268 -7.86 -11.24 -22.94
N ARG A 269 -9.14 -11.09 -23.27
CA ARG A 269 -10.22 -10.69 -22.33
C ARG A 269 -10.29 -11.52 -21.05
N ASN A 270 -10.08 -12.82 -21.18
CA ASN A 270 -10.22 -13.78 -20.07
C ASN A 270 -8.88 -14.06 -19.34
N ALA A 271 -7.79 -13.34 -19.68
CA ALA A 271 -6.55 -13.49 -18.95
C ALA A 271 -6.70 -12.95 -17.53
N GLU A 272 -6.16 -13.69 -16.56
CA GLU A 272 -6.14 -13.25 -15.16
C GLU A 272 -5.20 -12.05 -14.98
N VAL A 273 -5.63 -11.11 -14.16
CA VAL A 273 -4.89 -9.88 -13.83
C VAL A 273 -4.78 -9.74 -12.32
N THR A 274 -3.55 -9.71 -11.83
CA THR A 274 -3.25 -9.43 -10.41
C THR A 274 -2.51 -8.11 -10.23
N ARG A 275 -1.94 -7.56 -11.31
CA ARG A 275 -1.23 -6.29 -11.30
C ARG A 275 -1.48 -5.52 -12.60
N VAL A 276 -1.77 -4.23 -12.43
CA VAL A 276 -2.02 -3.27 -13.51
C VAL A 276 -1.03 -2.12 -13.39
N VAL A 277 -0.48 -1.65 -14.50
CA VAL A 277 0.31 -0.42 -14.59
C VAL A 277 -0.52 0.63 -15.32
N VAL A 278 -0.68 1.81 -14.71
CA VAL A 278 -1.31 2.99 -15.34
C VAL A 278 -0.21 3.97 -15.74
N ALA A 279 -0.27 4.47 -16.96
CA ALA A 279 0.66 5.47 -17.49
C ALA A 279 -0.08 6.43 -18.43
N LEU A 280 0.52 7.57 -18.79
CA LEU A 280 -0.04 8.45 -19.82
C LEU A 280 0.12 7.79 -21.19
N ASP A 281 1.34 7.39 -21.51
CA ASP A 281 1.73 6.82 -22.80
C ASP A 281 2.18 5.36 -22.68
N LEU A 282 1.90 4.56 -23.71
CA LEU A 282 2.53 3.26 -23.83
C LEU A 282 3.95 3.43 -24.41
N THR A 283 4.94 3.38 -23.53
CA THR A 283 6.37 3.48 -23.86
C THR A 283 7.11 2.16 -23.62
N GLN A 284 8.34 2.03 -24.11
CA GLN A 284 9.19 0.88 -23.74
C GLN A 284 9.43 0.83 -22.23
N ALA A 285 9.63 1.99 -21.60
CA ALA A 285 9.78 2.07 -20.15
C ALA A 285 8.53 1.55 -19.41
N ALA A 286 7.32 1.83 -19.90
CA ALA A 286 6.08 1.31 -19.34
C ALA A 286 5.99 -0.23 -19.47
N VAL A 287 6.38 -0.78 -20.63
CA VAL A 287 6.41 -2.24 -20.85
C VAL A 287 7.46 -2.91 -19.96
N ASP A 288 8.65 -2.35 -19.88
CA ASP A 288 9.74 -2.89 -19.05
C ASP A 288 9.38 -2.83 -17.56
N LYS A 289 8.69 -1.77 -17.15
CA LYS A 289 8.15 -1.63 -15.80
C LYS A 289 7.09 -2.67 -15.49
N ALA A 290 6.14 -2.87 -16.41
CA ALA A 290 5.12 -3.89 -16.26
C ALA A 290 5.75 -5.29 -16.14
N LYS A 291 6.75 -5.61 -16.98
CA LYS A 291 7.53 -6.86 -16.87
C LYS A 291 8.20 -7.00 -15.49
N ALA A 292 8.86 -5.95 -15.01
CA ALA A 292 9.55 -5.94 -13.72
C ALA A 292 8.60 -6.13 -12.54
N LEU A 293 7.41 -5.52 -12.59
CA LEU A 293 6.35 -5.68 -11.60
C LEU A 293 5.60 -7.01 -11.74
N GLY A 294 5.80 -7.77 -12.82
CA GLY A 294 4.98 -8.92 -13.17
C GLY A 294 3.52 -8.55 -13.40
N ALA A 295 3.26 -7.40 -14.00
CA ALA A 295 1.91 -6.94 -14.35
C ALA A 295 1.42 -7.62 -15.61
N GLN A 296 0.13 -7.94 -15.66
CA GLN A 296 -0.54 -8.57 -16.80
C GLN A 296 -1.29 -7.57 -17.67
N MET A 297 -1.40 -6.30 -17.21
CA MET A 297 -2.11 -5.26 -17.98
C MET A 297 -1.45 -3.90 -17.81
N ILE A 298 -1.42 -3.15 -18.90
CA ILE A 298 -1.09 -1.72 -18.92
C ILE A 298 -2.34 -0.97 -19.35
N VAL A 299 -2.71 0.07 -18.60
CA VAL A 299 -3.79 1.01 -18.93
C VAL A 299 -3.15 2.36 -19.21
N THR A 300 -3.40 2.94 -20.37
CA THR A 300 -2.89 4.26 -20.72
C THR A 300 -4.02 5.24 -21.01
N HIS A 301 -3.68 6.53 -20.96
CA HIS A 301 -4.53 7.56 -21.52
C HIS A 301 -4.48 7.47 -23.05
N HIS A 302 -3.31 7.62 -23.64
CA HIS A 302 -3.15 7.58 -25.09
C HIS A 302 -3.23 6.14 -25.64
N PRO A 303 -4.06 5.87 -26.66
CA PRO A 303 -4.13 4.57 -27.32
C PRO A 303 -2.87 4.31 -28.16
N ILE A 304 -2.38 3.07 -28.15
CA ILE A 304 -1.27 2.67 -29.02
C ILE A 304 -1.67 2.64 -30.50
N MET A 305 -2.95 2.50 -30.77
CA MET A 305 -3.52 2.41 -32.13
C MET A 305 -4.66 3.39 -32.28
N PHE A 306 -4.47 4.46 -33.05
CA PHE A 306 -5.55 5.37 -33.44
C PHE A 306 -6.32 4.86 -34.65
N GLY A 307 -5.68 4.16 -35.56
CA GLY A 307 -6.28 3.66 -36.78
C GLY A 307 -6.04 2.18 -36.99
N ALA A 308 -6.58 1.65 -38.10
CA ALA A 308 -6.44 0.24 -38.46
C ALA A 308 -4.97 -0.14 -38.67
N VAL A 309 -4.49 -1.13 -37.90
CA VAL A 309 -3.15 -1.67 -38.02
C VAL A 309 -3.12 -2.76 -39.08
N LYS A 310 -2.32 -2.58 -40.12
CA LYS A 310 -2.17 -3.54 -41.23
C LYS A 310 -1.09 -4.59 -40.99
N ARG A 311 -0.08 -4.25 -40.16
CA ARG A 311 1.07 -5.13 -39.87
C ARG A 311 1.53 -4.87 -38.45
N VAL A 312 1.94 -5.93 -37.75
CA VAL A 312 2.62 -5.88 -36.47
C VAL A 312 4.00 -6.50 -36.66
N THR A 313 5.00 -5.64 -36.81
CA THR A 313 6.42 -6.02 -37.00
C THR A 313 7.28 -5.14 -36.10
N ASP A 314 8.54 -5.54 -35.92
CA ASP A 314 9.52 -4.78 -35.14
C ASP A 314 10.10 -3.53 -35.86
N GLU A 315 9.63 -3.26 -37.09
CA GLU A 315 10.03 -2.08 -37.87
C GLU A 315 9.42 -0.78 -37.31
N THR A 316 8.25 -0.84 -36.67
CA THR A 316 7.59 0.32 -36.08
C THR A 316 7.66 0.30 -34.55
N ARG A 317 7.53 1.47 -33.91
CA ARG A 317 7.48 1.61 -32.46
C ARG A 317 6.31 0.79 -31.88
N GLU A 318 5.12 0.97 -32.44
CA GLU A 318 3.89 0.31 -32.02
C GLU A 318 4.01 -1.20 -32.17
N GLY A 319 4.56 -1.66 -33.30
CA GLY A 319 4.78 -3.10 -33.56
C GLY A 319 5.73 -3.74 -32.56
N ARG A 320 6.85 -3.08 -32.24
CA ARG A 320 7.80 -3.59 -31.22
C ARG A 320 7.13 -3.70 -29.87
N LEU A 321 6.41 -2.65 -29.41
CA LEU A 321 5.72 -2.65 -28.13
C LEU A 321 4.65 -3.77 -28.04
N MET A 322 3.87 -3.97 -29.12
CA MET A 322 2.87 -5.05 -29.17
C MET A 322 3.52 -6.44 -29.12
N LEU A 323 4.63 -6.64 -29.84
CA LEU A 323 5.37 -7.92 -29.80
C LEU A 323 5.94 -8.19 -28.42
N ASP A 324 6.53 -7.18 -27.78
CA ASP A 324 7.10 -7.27 -26.43
C ASP A 324 6.03 -7.57 -25.37
N MET A 325 4.87 -6.91 -25.44
CA MET A 325 3.73 -7.20 -24.58
C MET A 325 3.20 -8.61 -24.82
N GLY A 326 3.06 -9.01 -26.10
CA GLY A 326 2.59 -10.34 -26.46
C GLY A 326 3.47 -11.46 -25.91
N GLN A 327 4.81 -11.31 -25.99
CA GLN A 327 5.76 -12.25 -25.40
C GLN A 327 5.67 -12.31 -23.87
N ALA A 328 5.37 -11.18 -23.24
CA ALA A 328 5.26 -11.09 -21.79
C ALA A 328 3.83 -11.42 -21.26
N GLY A 329 2.86 -11.70 -22.15
CA GLY A 329 1.47 -11.94 -21.74
C GLY A 329 0.77 -10.70 -21.19
N ILE A 330 1.20 -9.49 -21.56
CA ILE A 330 0.66 -8.21 -21.09
C ILE A 330 -0.43 -7.74 -22.04
N SER A 331 -1.59 -7.39 -21.50
CA SER A 331 -2.71 -6.77 -22.21
C SER A 331 -2.63 -5.24 -22.12
N HIS A 332 -3.26 -4.52 -23.06
CA HIS A 332 -3.28 -3.07 -23.08
C HIS A 332 -4.69 -2.53 -23.35
N ALA A 333 -5.13 -1.58 -22.52
CA ALA A 333 -6.34 -0.80 -22.72
C ALA A 333 -6.03 0.70 -22.65
N ALA A 334 -6.86 1.51 -23.31
CA ALA A 334 -6.79 2.96 -23.24
C ALA A 334 -8.10 3.59 -22.79
N ALA A 335 -7.98 4.69 -22.04
CA ALA A 335 -9.06 5.61 -21.70
C ALA A 335 -8.61 7.02 -22.11
N HIS A 336 -9.03 7.45 -23.29
CA HIS A 336 -8.55 8.66 -23.96
C HIS A 336 -9.62 9.75 -23.92
N THR A 337 -10.26 10.06 -25.05
CA THR A 337 -11.25 11.15 -25.10
C THR A 337 -12.45 10.90 -24.17
N ASN A 338 -12.80 9.65 -23.89
CA ASN A 338 -13.81 9.33 -22.86
C ASN A 338 -13.36 9.76 -21.44
N LEU A 339 -12.07 9.67 -21.12
CA LEU A 339 -11.53 10.14 -19.84
C LEU A 339 -11.37 11.67 -19.81
N ASP A 340 -11.08 12.31 -20.96
CA ASP A 340 -11.08 13.77 -21.09
C ASP A 340 -12.46 14.36 -20.79
N ALA A 341 -13.52 13.73 -21.32
CA ALA A 341 -14.90 14.17 -21.18
C ALA A 341 -15.53 13.77 -19.82
N ALA A 342 -15.05 12.68 -19.22
CA ALA A 342 -15.62 12.14 -17.97
C ALA A 342 -15.54 13.12 -16.81
N GLN A 343 -16.56 13.11 -15.97
CA GLN A 343 -16.53 13.82 -14.69
C GLN A 343 -15.46 13.21 -13.77
N GLY A 344 -14.59 14.04 -13.21
CA GLY A 344 -13.44 13.60 -12.44
C GLY A 344 -12.26 13.12 -13.28
N GLY A 345 -12.35 13.20 -14.61
CA GLY A 345 -11.32 12.83 -15.56
C GLY A 345 -10.19 13.85 -15.70
N VAL A 346 -9.59 13.93 -16.91
CA VAL A 346 -8.36 14.73 -17.15
C VAL A 346 -8.58 16.19 -16.84
N ASN A 347 -9.61 16.80 -17.43
CA ASN A 347 -9.85 18.24 -17.32
C ASN A 347 -10.31 18.66 -15.90
N ASP A 348 -11.13 17.87 -15.22
CA ASP A 348 -11.47 18.09 -13.80
C ASP A 348 -10.23 17.96 -12.89
N THR A 349 -9.33 17.04 -13.23
CA THR A 349 -8.07 16.87 -12.51
C THR A 349 -7.16 18.07 -12.70
N LEU A 350 -7.03 18.58 -13.93
CA LEU A 350 -6.25 19.79 -14.22
C LEU A 350 -6.80 20.99 -13.44
N MET A 351 -8.13 21.21 -13.44
CA MET A 351 -8.76 22.28 -12.67
C MET A 351 -8.48 22.19 -11.19
N ARG A 352 -8.55 20.99 -10.62
CA ARG A 352 -8.22 20.74 -9.19
C ARG A 352 -6.75 21.04 -8.90
N VAL A 353 -5.82 20.64 -9.75
CA VAL A 353 -4.38 20.93 -9.62
C VAL A 353 -4.13 22.44 -9.69
N MET A 354 -4.85 23.14 -10.56
CA MET A 354 -4.80 24.59 -10.69
C MET A 354 -5.53 25.32 -9.56
N GLY A 355 -6.27 24.62 -8.68
CA GLY A 355 -6.97 25.18 -7.53
C GLY A 355 -8.16 26.02 -7.92
N ALA A 356 -8.84 25.68 -9.00
CA ALA A 356 -10.12 26.28 -9.37
C ALA A 356 -11.26 25.66 -8.58
N GLU A 357 -12.26 26.46 -8.24
CA GLU A 357 -13.45 26.09 -7.49
C GLU A 357 -14.71 26.23 -8.36
N ASN A 358 -15.84 25.69 -7.91
CA ASN A 358 -17.12 25.76 -8.64
C ASN A 358 -16.99 25.36 -10.12
N VAL A 359 -16.29 24.28 -10.37
CA VAL A 359 -15.99 23.81 -11.74
C VAL A 359 -17.28 23.43 -12.44
N ARG A 360 -17.44 23.92 -13.68
CA ARG A 360 -18.59 23.73 -14.58
C ARG A 360 -18.12 23.46 -16.00
N GLY A 361 -18.98 23.00 -16.84
CA GLY A 361 -18.73 22.59 -18.25
C GLY A 361 -18.93 21.09 -18.43
N GLU A 362 -19.12 20.68 -19.66
CA GLU A 362 -19.30 19.30 -20.11
C GLU A 362 -18.30 19.00 -21.24
N GLY A 363 -18.22 17.76 -21.70
CA GLY A 363 -17.28 17.36 -22.75
C GLY A 363 -15.83 17.64 -22.34
N PHE A 364 -15.05 18.31 -23.17
CA PHE A 364 -13.62 18.53 -22.96
C PHE A 364 -13.29 19.81 -22.20
N VAL A 365 -14.23 20.77 -22.14
CA VAL A 365 -13.98 22.07 -21.52
C VAL A 365 -14.46 22.09 -20.07
N ARG A 366 -13.60 22.62 -19.18
CA ARG A 366 -13.98 22.96 -17.82
C ARG A 366 -13.65 24.44 -17.56
N VAL A 367 -14.55 25.11 -16.83
CA VAL A 367 -14.34 26.46 -16.34
C VAL A 367 -14.62 26.49 -14.86
N GLY A 368 -13.76 27.14 -14.08
CA GLY A 368 -13.92 27.27 -12.64
C GLY A 368 -13.44 28.60 -12.12
N ASP A 369 -13.95 29.01 -10.97
CA ASP A 369 -13.62 30.27 -10.34
C ASP A 369 -12.25 30.18 -9.67
N VAL A 370 -11.46 31.25 -9.71
CA VAL A 370 -10.20 31.37 -8.98
C VAL A 370 -10.34 32.33 -7.81
N PRO A 371 -9.51 32.19 -6.75
CA PRO A 371 -9.60 33.09 -5.59
C PRO A 371 -9.54 34.56 -5.97
N GLU A 372 -10.31 35.41 -5.29
CA GLU A 372 -10.36 36.86 -5.53
C GLU A 372 -8.95 37.48 -5.44
N GLY A 373 -8.63 38.36 -6.37
CA GLY A 373 -7.32 39.01 -6.46
C GLY A 373 -6.23 38.17 -7.12
N THR A 374 -6.57 37.00 -7.70
CA THR A 374 -5.64 36.19 -8.48
C THR A 374 -5.25 36.92 -9.76
N THR A 375 -3.95 36.96 -10.08
CA THR A 375 -3.44 37.51 -11.34
C THR A 375 -3.01 36.38 -12.29
N PHE A 376 -2.95 36.69 -13.58
CA PHE A 376 -2.47 35.78 -14.63
C PHE A 376 -1.05 35.25 -14.30
N GLY A 377 -0.14 36.13 -13.85
CA GLY A 377 1.21 35.73 -13.46
C GLY A 377 1.23 34.71 -12.31
N GLN A 378 0.30 34.84 -11.34
CA GLN A 378 0.18 33.85 -10.25
C GLN A 378 -0.32 32.50 -10.76
N LEU A 379 -1.23 32.45 -11.73
CA LEU A 379 -1.68 31.20 -12.34
C LEU A 379 -0.55 30.55 -13.16
N CYS A 380 0.23 31.34 -13.91
CA CYS A 380 1.43 30.82 -14.59
C CYS A 380 2.43 30.20 -13.61
N ALA A 381 2.72 30.88 -12.49
CA ALA A 381 3.62 30.37 -11.45
C ALA A 381 3.05 29.10 -10.78
N ARG A 382 1.72 29.03 -10.62
CA ARG A 382 1.04 27.83 -10.11
C ARG A 382 1.17 26.65 -11.07
N ALA A 383 0.94 26.85 -12.38
CA ALA A 383 1.12 25.85 -13.41
C ALA A 383 2.57 25.31 -13.42
N GLN A 384 3.56 26.19 -13.45
CA GLN A 384 4.98 25.82 -13.37
C GLN A 384 5.28 24.93 -12.15
N LYS A 385 4.79 25.32 -10.99
CA LYS A 385 5.07 24.62 -9.74
C LYS A 385 4.32 23.29 -9.60
N LYS A 386 3.05 23.27 -9.99
CA LYS A 386 2.17 22.12 -9.74
C LYS A 386 2.22 21.06 -10.82
N LEU A 387 2.45 21.48 -12.07
CA LEU A 387 2.57 20.60 -13.21
C LEU A 387 4.04 20.31 -13.56
N HIS A 388 4.98 20.98 -12.90
CA HIS A 388 6.41 20.96 -13.27
C HIS A 388 6.67 21.38 -14.72
N ALA A 389 5.82 22.25 -15.25
CA ALA A 389 5.76 22.65 -16.66
C ALA A 389 6.70 23.80 -17.01
N ALA A 390 7.24 23.77 -18.21
CA ALA A 390 7.83 24.97 -18.85
C ALA A 390 6.70 25.78 -19.51
N VAL A 391 6.16 26.77 -18.79
CA VAL A 391 4.99 27.52 -19.23
C VAL A 391 5.36 28.57 -20.30
N ARG A 392 4.61 28.59 -21.41
CA ARG A 392 4.53 29.73 -22.34
C ARG A 392 3.27 30.54 -21.99
N ALA A 393 3.46 31.80 -21.67
CA ALA A 393 2.40 32.71 -21.23
C ALA A 393 2.06 33.74 -22.30
N PHE A 394 0.76 33.90 -22.61
CA PHE A 394 0.24 34.89 -23.53
C PHE A 394 -0.73 35.78 -22.76
N GLY A 395 -0.32 37.01 -22.47
CA GLY A 395 -1.06 37.99 -21.66
C GLY A 395 -0.14 38.77 -20.73
N ASN A 396 -0.70 39.79 -20.07
CA ASN A 396 0.05 40.59 -19.11
C ASN A 396 -0.07 39.94 -17.71
N ALA A 397 1.07 39.74 -17.02
CA ALA A 397 1.15 39.07 -15.70
C ALA A 397 0.26 39.70 -14.63
N GLU A 398 0.02 41.03 -14.69
CA GLU A 398 -0.80 41.78 -13.74
C GLU A 398 -2.30 41.74 -14.07
N THR A 399 -2.70 41.09 -15.17
CA THR A 399 -4.12 40.98 -15.53
C THR A 399 -4.87 40.20 -14.44
N PRO A 400 -5.92 40.79 -13.84
CA PRO A 400 -6.80 40.05 -12.91
C PRO A 400 -7.50 38.91 -13.64
N VAL A 401 -7.62 37.76 -12.98
CA VAL A 401 -8.34 36.59 -13.48
C VAL A 401 -9.43 36.22 -12.48
N HIS A 402 -10.63 35.96 -12.96
CA HIS A 402 -11.77 35.57 -12.16
C HIS A 402 -12.18 34.11 -12.42
N ALA A 403 -12.07 33.68 -13.69
CA ALA A 403 -12.45 32.35 -14.13
C ALA A 403 -11.40 31.74 -15.03
N LEU A 404 -10.88 30.58 -14.59
CA LEU A 404 -9.94 29.75 -15.36
C LEU A 404 -10.72 28.72 -16.18
N GLY A 405 -10.50 28.70 -17.50
CA GLY A 405 -10.92 27.62 -18.37
C GLY A 405 -9.78 26.63 -18.63
N CYS A 406 -10.09 25.38 -18.95
CA CYS A 406 -9.10 24.42 -19.42
C CYS A 406 -9.65 23.46 -20.47
N CYS A 407 -8.75 23.01 -21.34
CA CYS A 407 -8.79 21.77 -22.09
C CYS A 407 -7.36 21.28 -22.18
N SER A 408 -7.06 20.10 -21.63
CA SER A 408 -5.70 19.51 -21.59
C SER A 408 -5.20 19.13 -22.99
N GLY A 409 -3.97 18.70 -23.10
CA GLY A 409 -3.39 18.24 -24.37
C GLY A 409 -3.42 19.30 -25.46
N ALA A 410 -3.93 18.97 -26.63
CA ALA A 410 -4.03 19.87 -27.80
C ALA A 410 -5.35 20.67 -27.79
N GLY A 411 -5.73 21.28 -26.68
CA GLY A 411 -7.03 21.91 -26.45
C GLY A 411 -7.18 23.32 -26.96
N GLY A 412 -6.25 23.85 -27.80
CA GLY A 412 -6.31 25.21 -28.31
C GLY A 412 -7.58 25.56 -29.11
N SER A 413 -8.19 24.59 -29.77
CA SER A 413 -9.46 24.77 -30.50
C SER A 413 -10.65 25.07 -29.60
N GLU A 414 -10.59 24.68 -28.31
CA GLU A 414 -11.68 24.73 -27.36
C GLU A 414 -11.77 26.08 -26.61
N ILE A 415 -10.83 27.01 -26.86
CA ILE A 415 -10.82 28.33 -26.21
C ILE A 415 -12.15 29.07 -26.41
N GLY A 416 -12.76 28.92 -27.58
CA GLY A 416 -14.04 29.58 -27.90
C GLY A 416 -15.19 29.12 -26.96
N GLU A 417 -15.24 27.84 -26.62
CA GLU A 417 -16.22 27.30 -25.69
C GLU A 417 -15.94 27.75 -24.25
N ALA A 418 -14.69 27.75 -23.83
CA ALA A 418 -14.30 28.26 -22.52
C ALA A 418 -14.69 29.71 -22.31
N LEU A 419 -14.49 30.56 -23.31
CA LEU A 419 -14.91 31.98 -23.32
C LEU A 419 -16.47 32.07 -23.19
N ALA A 420 -17.21 31.23 -23.91
CA ALA A 420 -18.66 31.21 -23.83
C ALA A 420 -19.16 30.80 -22.45
N LEU A 421 -18.40 29.99 -21.72
CA LEU A 421 -18.66 29.61 -20.33
C LEU A 421 -18.14 30.64 -19.31
N GLY A 422 -17.54 31.76 -19.78
CA GLY A 422 -17.11 32.88 -18.96
C GLY A 422 -15.68 32.84 -18.46
N ALA A 423 -14.80 32.06 -19.09
CA ALA A 423 -13.36 32.08 -18.79
C ALA A 423 -12.71 33.38 -19.27
N ASP A 424 -11.85 33.97 -18.45
CA ASP A 424 -10.98 35.11 -18.79
C ASP A 424 -9.48 34.72 -18.80
N CYS A 425 -9.18 33.49 -18.45
CA CYS A 425 -7.89 32.83 -18.62
C CYS A 425 -8.12 31.38 -19.05
N PHE A 426 -7.24 30.82 -19.91
CA PHE A 426 -7.34 29.46 -20.38
C PHE A 426 -6.00 28.73 -20.28
N ILE A 427 -6.01 27.49 -19.74
CA ILE A 427 -4.84 26.61 -19.69
C ILE A 427 -5.03 25.42 -20.60
N THR A 428 -4.00 25.13 -21.40
CA THR A 428 -3.95 23.99 -22.32
C THR A 428 -2.53 23.45 -22.43
N GLY A 429 -2.35 22.27 -23.02
CA GLY A 429 -1.04 21.72 -23.33
C GLY A 429 -0.42 22.38 -24.56
N GLU A 430 -1.20 22.56 -25.63
CA GLU A 430 -0.74 23.07 -26.89
C GLU A 430 -1.73 24.11 -27.45
N VAL A 431 -1.20 25.23 -27.98
CA VAL A 431 -1.98 26.28 -28.64
C VAL A 431 -1.29 26.75 -29.90
N ARG A 432 -2.05 26.92 -31.00
CA ARG A 432 -1.53 27.48 -32.22
C ARG A 432 -1.43 29.00 -32.13
N HIS A 433 -0.48 29.58 -32.88
CA HIS A 433 -0.22 31.02 -32.84
C HIS A 433 -1.48 31.88 -33.09
N HIS A 434 -2.31 31.52 -34.07
CA HIS A 434 -3.52 32.28 -34.40
C HIS A 434 -4.61 32.11 -33.33
N GLU A 435 -4.72 30.93 -32.69
CA GLU A 435 -5.64 30.70 -31.59
C GLU A 435 -5.30 31.56 -30.37
N ALA A 436 -4.00 31.67 -30.04
CA ALA A 436 -3.53 32.54 -28.98
C ALA A 436 -3.79 34.04 -29.28
N LEU A 437 -3.63 34.49 -30.54
CA LEU A 437 -3.95 35.86 -30.92
C LEU A 437 -5.45 36.14 -30.79
N ASP A 438 -6.32 35.27 -31.32
CA ASP A 438 -7.77 35.43 -31.24
C ASP A 438 -8.25 35.47 -29.78
N ALA A 439 -7.69 34.60 -28.90
CA ALA A 439 -8.00 34.62 -27.50
C ALA A 439 -7.65 35.93 -26.81
N LEU A 440 -6.46 36.47 -27.08
CA LEU A 440 -6.00 37.76 -26.54
C LEU A 440 -6.88 38.94 -27.01
N ASP A 441 -7.25 38.96 -28.29
CA ASP A 441 -8.14 39.98 -28.86
C ASP A 441 -9.54 39.94 -28.18
N ARG A 442 -9.94 38.77 -27.69
CA ARG A 442 -11.18 38.55 -26.95
C ARG A 442 -11.03 38.74 -25.45
N GLY A 443 -9.85 39.15 -24.97
CA GLY A 443 -9.56 39.44 -23.56
C GLY A 443 -9.23 38.22 -22.70
N CYS A 444 -8.92 37.07 -23.29
CA CYS A 444 -8.55 35.86 -22.58
C CYS A 444 -7.03 35.64 -22.58
N CYS A 445 -6.44 35.54 -21.39
CA CYS A 445 -5.03 35.14 -21.24
C CYS A 445 -4.85 33.64 -21.44
N ILE A 446 -3.72 33.20 -22.03
CA ILE A 446 -3.46 31.80 -22.31
C ILE A 446 -2.22 31.30 -21.57
N ILE A 447 -2.34 30.15 -20.92
CA ILE A 447 -1.25 29.38 -20.33
C ILE A 447 -1.06 28.11 -21.16
N GLU A 448 0.04 28.04 -21.91
CA GLU A 448 0.44 26.81 -22.57
C GLU A 448 1.46 26.09 -21.68
N ALA A 449 1.06 24.92 -21.17
CA ALA A 449 1.78 24.23 -20.09
C ALA A 449 2.37 22.87 -20.50
N GLY A 450 2.24 22.49 -21.78
CA GLY A 450 2.71 21.22 -22.32
C GLY A 450 1.66 20.11 -22.27
N HIS A 451 1.66 19.27 -23.30
CA HIS A 451 0.71 18.17 -23.47
C HIS A 451 0.80 17.19 -22.30
N PHE A 452 1.99 16.60 -22.13
CA PHE A 452 2.26 15.65 -21.04
C PHE A 452 1.93 16.24 -19.66
N GLU A 453 2.36 17.46 -19.40
CA GLU A 453 2.24 18.09 -18.08
C GLU A 453 0.78 18.38 -17.71
N THR A 454 -0.07 18.69 -18.69
CA THR A 454 -1.50 18.96 -18.44
C THR A 454 -2.32 17.69 -18.24
N GLU A 455 -1.90 16.56 -18.81
CA GLU A 455 -2.64 15.30 -18.78
C GLU A 455 -2.09 14.30 -17.75
N ASN A 456 -0.77 14.23 -17.55
CA ASN A 456 -0.17 13.21 -16.67
C ASN A 456 -0.73 13.15 -15.23
N PRO A 457 -1.20 14.25 -14.62
CA PRO A 457 -1.85 14.19 -13.30
C PRO A 457 -3.04 13.22 -13.22
N VAL A 458 -3.75 12.92 -14.33
CA VAL A 458 -4.87 11.99 -14.34
C VAL A 458 -4.45 10.54 -14.09
N CYS A 459 -3.21 10.18 -14.41
CA CYS A 459 -2.73 8.81 -14.22
C CYS A 459 -2.83 8.36 -12.75
N GLU A 460 -2.52 9.22 -11.79
CA GLU A 460 -2.71 8.93 -10.36
C GLU A 460 -4.19 8.77 -10.02
N VAL A 461 -5.03 9.65 -10.55
CA VAL A 461 -6.47 9.65 -10.29
C VAL A 461 -7.11 8.38 -10.84
N LEU A 462 -6.76 8.00 -12.08
CA LEU A 462 -7.23 6.77 -12.70
C LEU A 462 -6.75 5.52 -11.95
N ALA A 463 -5.47 5.49 -11.56
CA ALA A 463 -4.92 4.38 -10.79
C ALA A 463 -5.63 4.22 -9.43
N ASP A 464 -5.85 5.32 -8.71
CA ASP A 464 -6.56 5.33 -7.43
C ASP A 464 -8.03 4.92 -7.59
N ALA A 465 -8.69 5.37 -8.66
CA ALA A 465 -10.09 5.02 -8.95
C ALA A 465 -10.22 3.53 -9.28
N LEU A 466 -9.34 2.99 -10.13
CA LEU A 466 -9.28 1.56 -10.45
C LEU A 466 -8.99 0.71 -9.22
N GLN A 467 -8.05 1.12 -8.37
CA GLN A 467 -7.75 0.39 -7.13
C GLN A 467 -8.95 0.36 -6.20
N LYS A 468 -9.62 1.50 -5.98
CA LYS A 468 -10.82 1.59 -5.14
C LYS A 468 -11.96 0.73 -5.68
N ALA A 469 -12.19 0.75 -6.99
CA ALA A 469 -13.22 -0.06 -7.63
C ALA A 469 -12.92 -1.56 -7.50
N ALA A 470 -11.66 -1.97 -7.71
CA ALA A 470 -11.22 -3.35 -7.53
C ALA A 470 -11.34 -3.81 -6.07
N ASP A 471 -10.96 -2.96 -5.10
CA ASP A 471 -11.07 -3.26 -3.66
C ASP A 471 -12.54 -3.41 -3.22
N ALA A 472 -13.45 -2.58 -3.75
CA ALA A 472 -14.89 -2.67 -3.46
C ALA A 472 -15.50 -4.01 -3.91
N LEU A 473 -14.97 -4.60 -4.97
CA LEU A 473 -15.36 -5.92 -5.51
C LEU A 473 -14.50 -7.06 -4.95
N GLN A 474 -13.59 -6.75 -4.03
CA GLN A 474 -12.65 -7.70 -3.44
C GLN A 474 -11.79 -8.44 -4.48
N TYR A 475 -11.45 -7.79 -5.60
CA TYR A 475 -10.54 -8.36 -6.58
C TYR A 475 -9.09 -8.38 -6.10
N ASN A 476 -8.40 -9.49 -6.34
CA ASN A 476 -6.95 -9.60 -6.11
C ASN A 476 -6.17 -8.83 -7.18
N VAL A 477 -6.29 -7.52 -7.17
CA VAL A 477 -5.57 -6.62 -8.09
C VAL A 477 -4.82 -5.55 -7.31
N THR A 478 -3.62 -5.24 -7.79
CA THR A 478 -2.84 -4.09 -7.34
C THR A 478 -2.55 -3.20 -8.54
N VAL A 479 -2.92 -1.93 -8.44
CA VAL A 479 -2.72 -0.93 -9.49
C VAL A 479 -1.52 -0.05 -9.15
N PHE A 480 -0.59 0.07 -10.09
CA PHE A 480 0.61 0.89 -9.98
C PHE A 480 0.53 2.05 -10.97
N CYS A 481 0.79 3.26 -10.50
CA CYS A 481 0.92 4.43 -11.38
C CYS A 481 2.38 4.64 -11.77
N LEU A 482 2.66 4.75 -13.06
CA LEU A 482 3.95 5.14 -13.60
C LEU A 482 3.97 6.66 -13.82
N LYS A 483 4.97 7.33 -13.24
CA LYS A 483 5.13 8.79 -13.30
C LYS A 483 6.25 9.25 -14.24
N ASP A 484 6.82 8.33 -14.99
CA ASP A 484 8.00 8.62 -15.81
C ASP A 484 7.62 9.53 -16.98
N ASP A 485 8.35 10.63 -17.12
CA ASP A 485 8.28 11.49 -18.30
C ASP A 485 8.89 10.75 -19.50
N PRO A 486 8.14 10.53 -20.60
CA PRO A 486 8.62 9.81 -21.77
C PRO A 486 9.79 10.51 -22.46
N PHE A 487 10.02 11.79 -22.18
CA PHE A 487 11.09 12.60 -22.76
C PHE A 487 12.32 12.71 -21.84
N GLY A 488 12.27 12.17 -20.62
CA GLY A 488 13.38 12.15 -19.66
C GLY A 488 13.77 13.54 -19.15
N ARG A 489 12.79 14.43 -19.00
CA ARG A 489 12.96 15.82 -18.54
C ARG A 489 12.88 15.96 -17.03
#